data_74d26b12d0ae72134e707e0f71ed94be
#
_entry.id   74d26b12d0ae72134e707e0f71ed94be
#
_cell.length_a   1.000
_cell.length_b   1.000
_cell.length_c   1.000
_cell.angle_alpha   90.00
_cell.angle_beta   90.00
_cell.angle_gamma   90.00
#
_symmetry.space_group_name_H-M   'P 1'
#
loop_
_entity.id
_entity.type
_entity.pdbx_description
1 polymer ?
#
loop_
_entity_poly.entity_id
_entity_poly.type
_entity_poly.pdbx_seq_one_letter_code
_entity_poly.pdbx_strand_id
1 'polypeptide(L)'
;MFKTKILILGPQTCGKTTIANYLSDASENIGEYRPTQGVRILEFESNGLEINGKNVNAEVELWDCSGDTKFKSCWPAIQKDASGVILICNPDDADQVNELEEWYRNFATKRGIRNGHVIIFFHQKPDSAGNLDNLRLPALLQSIQSVITNIEQDGEALRLEFNNFLCNVIAGQTEQRERLNSVSLLNNNSN
;
A
#
# COMPACT_ATOMS: atom_id res chain seq x y z
N MET A 1 -10.76 0.92 17.87
CA MET A 1 -10.03 0.14 16.89
C MET A 1 -10.36 0.68 15.51
N PHE A 2 -9.36 0.99 14.68
CA PHE A 2 -9.55 1.47 13.32
C PHE A 2 -9.57 0.28 12.37
N LYS A 3 -10.47 0.32 11.37
CA LYS A 3 -10.44 -0.63 10.25
C LYS A 3 -9.89 0.08 9.03
N THR A 4 -8.90 -0.52 8.39
CA THR A 4 -8.28 0.08 7.22
C THR A 4 -8.01 -0.96 6.14
N LYS A 5 -8.40 -0.64 4.91
CA LYS A 5 -8.16 -1.46 3.72
C LYS A 5 -6.99 -0.89 2.96
N ILE A 6 -5.92 -1.67 2.84
CA ILE A 6 -4.69 -1.32 2.13
C ILE A 6 -4.54 -2.21 0.90
N LEU A 7 -4.32 -1.61 -0.25
CA LEU A 7 -4.06 -2.33 -1.49
C LEU A 7 -2.55 -2.44 -1.73
N ILE A 8 -2.09 -3.65 -2.06
CA ILE A 8 -0.75 -3.88 -2.61
C ILE A 8 -0.89 -4.10 -4.11
N LEU A 9 -0.25 -3.24 -4.90
CA LEU A 9 -0.40 -3.15 -6.34
C LEU A 9 0.98 -3.06 -7.02
N GLY A 10 1.03 -3.43 -8.28
CA GLY A 10 2.23 -3.34 -9.11
C GLY A 10 2.34 -4.48 -10.11
N PRO A 11 3.37 -4.47 -10.95
CA PRO A 11 3.62 -5.47 -11.98
C PRO A 11 3.66 -6.91 -11.48
N GLN A 12 3.60 -7.86 -12.40
CA GLN A 12 3.82 -9.26 -12.05
C GLN A 12 5.25 -9.48 -11.54
N THR A 13 5.45 -10.46 -10.67
CA THR A 13 6.75 -10.89 -10.14
C THR A 13 7.58 -9.84 -9.41
N CYS A 14 6.99 -8.71 -9.00
CA CYS A 14 7.71 -7.63 -8.28
C CYS A 14 7.81 -7.84 -6.75
N GLY A 15 7.29 -8.94 -6.20
CA GLY A 15 7.40 -9.27 -4.77
C GLY A 15 6.21 -8.87 -3.91
N LYS A 16 5.05 -8.51 -4.48
CA LYS A 16 3.83 -8.15 -3.73
C LYS A 16 3.44 -9.17 -2.68
N THR A 17 3.29 -10.42 -3.09
CA THR A 17 2.91 -11.53 -2.22
C THR A 17 3.94 -11.79 -1.13
N THR A 18 5.23 -11.65 -1.44
CA THR A 18 6.31 -11.82 -0.46
C THR A 18 6.21 -10.75 0.63
N ILE A 19 6.02 -9.48 0.25
CA ILE A 19 5.82 -8.38 1.19
C ILE A 19 4.52 -8.57 1.99
N ALA A 20 3.42 -8.96 1.33
CA ALA A 20 2.13 -9.18 1.99
C ALA A 20 2.23 -10.28 3.06
N ASN A 21 2.89 -11.41 2.75
CA ASN A 21 3.12 -12.49 3.72
C ASN A 21 3.97 -12.02 4.90
N TYR A 22 5.06 -11.30 4.63
CA TYR A 22 5.93 -10.79 5.67
C TYR A 22 5.19 -9.83 6.63
N LEU A 23 4.43 -8.88 6.10
CA LEU A 23 3.72 -7.88 6.90
C LEU A 23 2.59 -8.48 7.74
N SER A 24 1.92 -9.52 7.24
CA SER A 24 0.81 -10.18 7.92
C SER A 24 1.23 -11.35 8.81
N ASP A 25 2.54 -11.64 8.92
CA ASP A 25 3.10 -12.82 9.59
C ASP A 25 2.47 -14.14 9.08
N ALA A 26 1.99 -14.14 7.83
CA ALA A 26 1.43 -15.32 7.22
C ALA A 26 2.55 -16.31 6.87
N SER A 27 2.59 -17.42 7.62
CA SER A 27 3.50 -18.52 7.36
C SER A 27 2.99 -19.34 6.17
N GLU A 28 3.20 -18.87 4.96
CA GLU A 28 3.09 -19.74 3.79
C GLU A 28 4.46 -20.41 3.57
N ASN A 29 4.44 -21.74 3.45
CA ASN A 29 5.60 -22.45 2.95
C ASN A 29 5.97 -21.80 1.61
N ILE A 30 7.20 -21.29 1.51
CA ILE A 30 7.79 -20.78 0.28
C ILE A 30 7.98 -21.99 -0.64
N GLY A 31 6.87 -22.40 -1.26
CA GLY A 31 6.86 -23.39 -2.34
C GLY A 31 7.17 -22.72 -3.68
N GLU A 32 6.96 -23.43 -4.75
CA GLU A 32 7.05 -22.88 -6.10
C GLU A 32 6.18 -21.61 -6.23
N TYR A 33 6.73 -20.58 -6.89
CA TYR A 33 6.01 -19.35 -7.20
C TYR A 33 4.68 -19.65 -7.89
N ARG A 34 3.59 -19.18 -7.30
CA ARG A 34 2.25 -19.24 -7.89
C ARG A 34 1.69 -17.84 -8.05
N PRO A 35 1.34 -17.43 -9.29
CA PRO A 35 0.72 -16.13 -9.51
C PRO A 35 -0.59 -15.98 -8.75
N THR A 36 -0.76 -14.83 -8.07
CA THR A 36 -2.01 -14.49 -7.38
C THR A 36 -3.17 -14.44 -8.38
N GLN A 37 -4.25 -15.19 -8.09
CA GLN A 37 -5.44 -15.24 -8.91
C GLN A 37 -6.43 -14.16 -8.44
N GLY A 38 -6.44 -13.01 -9.14
CA GLY A 38 -7.26 -11.86 -8.80
C GLY A 38 -6.76 -11.11 -7.59
N VAL A 39 -7.21 -11.47 -6.39
CA VAL A 39 -6.81 -10.84 -5.13
C VAL A 39 -6.81 -11.86 -3.99
N ARG A 40 -5.86 -11.70 -3.06
CA ARG A 40 -5.82 -12.40 -1.78
C ARG A 40 -5.93 -11.39 -0.66
N ILE A 41 -6.81 -11.64 0.30
CA ILE A 41 -7.05 -10.74 1.44
C ILE A 41 -6.40 -11.36 2.67
N LEU A 42 -5.54 -10.60 3.32
CA LEU A 42 -4.89 -10.94 4.58
C LEU A 42 -5.40 -9.99 5.65
N GLU A 43 -5.91 -10.55 6.74
CA GLU A 43 -6.44 -9.77 7.87
C GLU A 43 -5.53 -9.95 9.08
N PHE A 44 -5.10 -8.85 9.67
CA PHE A 44 -4.26 -8.86 10.87
C PHE A 44 -4.42 -7.58 11.68
N GLU A 45 -3.95 -7.61 12.93
CA GLU A 45 -3.90 -6.45 13.79
C GLU A 45 -2.51 -5.81 13.78
N SER A 46 -2.44 -4.49 13.59
CA SER A 46 -1.26 -3.69 13.84
C SER A 46 -1.45 -2.93 15.15
N ASN A 47 -0.61 -3.26 16.13
CA ASN A 47 -0.72 -2.75 17.50
C ASN A 47 0.37 -1.72 17.80
N GLY A 48 0.08 -0.78 18.72
CA GLY A 48 1.06 0.19 19.20
C GLY A 48 1.42 1.27 18.19
N LEU A 49 0.53 1.56 17.23
CA LEU A 49 0.71 2.69 16.31
C LEU A 49 0.59 4.01 17.08
N GLU A 50 1.55 4.91 16.90
CA GLU A 50 1.53 6.21 17.56
C GLU A 50 0.97 7.28 16.62
N ILE A 51 -0.21 7.83 16.95
CA ILE A 51 -0.86 8.89 16.20
C ILE A 51 -1.18 10.05 17.13
N ASN A 52 -0.60 11.23 16.86
CA ASN A 52 -0.79 12.44 17.68
C ASN A 52 -0.52 12.20 19.18
N GLY A 53 0.53 11.46 19.52
CA GLY A 53 0.92 11.12 20.89
C GLY A 53 0.00 10.12 21.59
N LYS A 54 -0.86 9.41 20.85
CA LYS A 54 -1.74 8.36 21.37
C LYS A 54 -1.43 7.03 20.71
N ASN A 55 -1.33 5.98 21.52
CA ASN A 55 -1.23 4.62 21.01
C ASN A 55 -2.60 4.15 20.52
N VAL A 56 -2.66 3.66 19.30
CA VAL A 56 -3.85 3.11 18.66
C VAL A 56 -3.58 1.74 18.06
N ASN A 57 -4.63 0.94 17.91
CA ASN A 57 -4.58 -0.34 17.24
C ASN A 57 -5.47 -0.29 15.99
N ALA A 58 -5.05 -0.97 14.93
CA ALA A 58 -5.77 -1.06 13.67
C ALA A 58 -5.98 -2.51 13.24
N GLU A 59 -7.19 -2.82 12.80
CA GLU A 59 -7.49 -4.00 11.98
C GLU A 59 -7.13 -3.65 10.53
N VAL A 60 -6.21 -4.39 9.95
CA VAL A 60 -5.73 -4.17 8.59
C VAL A 60 -6.26 -5.27 7.68
N GLU A 61 -6.99 -4.88 6.64
CA GLU A 61 -7.26 -5.73 5.48
C GLU A 61 -6.21 -5.41 4.40
N LEU A 62 -5.23 -6.27 4.24
CA LEU A 62 -4.18 -6.15 3.23
C LEU A 62 -4.56 -6.95 1.99
N TRP A 63 -4.84 -6.26 0.90
CA TRP A 63 -5.30 -6.83 -0.35
C TRP A 63 -4.13 -7.01 -1.32
N ASP A 64 -3.55 -8.22 -1.36
CA ASP A 64 -2.50 -8.60 -2.31
C ASP A 64 -3.12 -8.85 -3.69
N CYS A 65 -3.00 -7.86 -4.58
CA CYS A 65 -3.65 -7.85 -5.87
C CYS A 65 -2.74 -8.45 -6.97
N SER A 66 -3.33 -9.22 -7.86
CA SER A 66 -2.63 -9.72 -9.04
C SER A 66 -2.08 -8.57 -9.90
N GLY A 67 -0.84 -8.70 -10.35
CA GLY A 67 -0.25 -7.80 -11.35
C GLY A 67 -0.68 -8.12 -12.79
N ASP A 68 -1.51 -9.15 -13.00
CA ASP A 68 -1.96 -9.55 -14.32
C ASP A 68 -3.18 -8.72 -14.77
N THR A 69 -3.02 -8.03 -15.88
CA THR A 69 -4.05 -7.13 -16.45
C THR A 69 -5.33 -7.85 -16.90
N LYS A 70 -5.33 -9.20 -16.98
CA LYS A 70 -6.57 -9.96 -17.25
C LYS A 70 -7.63 -9.77 -16.16
N PHE A 71 -7.22 -9.34 -14.95
CA PHE A 71 -8.13 -9.07 -13.83
C PHE A 71 -8.64 -7.61 -13.78
N LYS A 72 -8.42 -6.80 -14.83
CA LYS A 72 -8.90 -5.40 -14.87
C LYS A 72 -10.41 -5.26 -14.60
N SER A 73 -11.20 -6.25 -14.97
CA SER A 73 -12.64 -6.26 -14.68
C SER A 73 -12.98 -6.30 -13.18
N CYS A 74 -12.06 -6.79 -12.34
CA CYS A 74 -12.24 -6.83 -10.88
C CYS A 74 -11.81 -5.52 -10.19
N TRP A 75 -11.09 -4.62 -10.87
CA TRP A 75 -10.55 -3.41 -10.28
C TRP A 75 -11.60 -2.52 -9.57
N PRO A 76 -12.82 -2.30 -10.11
CA PRO A 76 -13.83 -1.51 -9.41
C PRO A 76 -14.16 -2.04 -8.01
N ALA A 77 -14.24 -3.36 -7.86
CA ALA A 77 -14.50 -3.99 -6.56
C ALA A 77 -13.28 -3.91 -5.63
N ILE A 78 -12.07 -4.10 -6.17
CA ILE A 78 -10.82 -3.98 -5.42
C ILE A 78 -10.65 -2.56 -4.88
N GLN A 79 -10.92 -1.54 -5.70
CA GLN A 79 -10.77 -0.12 -5.37
C GLN A 79 -11.77 0.39 -4.34
N LYS A 80 -12.92 -0.27 -4.21
CA LYS A 80 -13.98 0.18 -3.31
C LYS A 80 -13.48 0.23 -1.87
N ASP A 81 -13.71 1.35 -1.20
CA ASP A 81 -13.39 1.61 0.21
C ASP A 81 -11.89 1.45 0.56
N ALA A 82 -10.99 1.51 -0.43
CA ALA A 82 -9.56 1.51 -0.18
C ALA A 82 -9.14 2.78 0.56
N SER A 83 -8.39 2.61 1.63
CA SER A 83 -7.89 3.69 2.49
C SER A 83 -6.49 4.14 2.11
N GLY A 84 -5.68 3.22 1.60
CA GLY A 84 -4.31 3.47 1.18
C GLY A 84 -3.83 2.49 0.12
N VAL A 85 -2.75 2.86 -0.55
CA VAL A 85 -2.15 2.09 -1.66
C VAL A 85 -0.65 1.97 -1.46
N ILE A 86 -0.16 0.74 -1.56
CA ILE A 86 1.26 0.42 -1.64
C ILE A 86 1.55 -0.02 -3.07
N LEU A 87 2.40 0.73 -3.75
CA LEU A 87 2.91 0.38 -5.08
C LEU A 87 4.24 -0.35 -4.93
N ILE A 88 4.39 -1.50 -5.58
CA ILE A 88 5.62 -2.29 -5.49
C ILE A 88 6.18 -2.52 -6.88
N CYS A 89 7.48 -2.34 -7.05
CA CYS A 89 8.22 -2.77 -8.23
C CYS A 89 9.63 -3.22 -7.87
N ASN A 90 10.23 -3.98 -8.76
CA ASN A 90 11.65 -4.25 -8.73
C ASN A 90 12.39 -3.04 -9.30
N PRO A 91 13.28 -2.36 -8.54
CA PRO A 91 14.00 -1.18 -9.01
C PRO A 91 15.00 -1.47 -10.14
N ASP A 92 15.42 -2.72 -10.30
CA ASP A 92 16.33 -3.15 -11.37
C ASP A 92 15.62 -3.33 -12.73
N ASP A 93 14.28 -3.23 -12.75
CA ASP A 93 13.44 -3.40 -13.94
C ASP A 93 12.76 -2.07 -14.29
N ALA A 94 13.32 -1.38 -15.27
CA ALA A 94 12.83 -0.07 -15.70
C ALA A 94 11.38 -0.12 -16.25
N ASP A 95 10.97 -1.23 -16.85
CA ASP A 95 9.60 -1.40 -17.36
C ASP A 95 8.62 -1.49 -16.21
N GLN A 96 8.97 -2.21 -15.13
CA GLN A 96 8.17 -2.25 -13.90
C GLN A 96 8.03 -0.89 -13.25
N VAL A 97 9.12 -0.11 -13.19
CA VAL A 97 9.08 1.26 -12.64
C VAL A 97 8.14 2.16 -13.44
N ASN A 98 8.18 2.07 -14.77
CA ASN A 98 7.29 2.83 -15.64
C ASN A 98 5.82 2.38 -15.53
N GLU A 99 5.56 1.08 -15.37
CA GLU A 99 4.21 0.54 -15.21
C GLU A 99 3.52 1.04 -13.94
N LEU A 100 4.26 1.43 -12.89
CA LEU A 100 3.68 1.98 -11.67
C LEU A 100 2.79 3.20 -11.92
N GLU A 101 3.07 4.00 -12.96
CA GLU A 101 2.23 5.16 -13.29
C GLU A 101 0.80 4.75 -13.66
N GLU A 102 0.61 3.64 -14.40
CA GLU A 102 -0.72 3.12 -14.72
C GLU A 102 -1.46 2.67 -13.45
N TRP A 103 -0.79 1.95 -12.56
CA TRP A 103 -1.35 1.54 -11.28
C TRP A 103 -1.77 2.74 -10.42
N TYR A 104 -0.90 3.74 -10.28
CA TYR A 104 -1.20 4.95 -9.53
C TYR A 104 -2.39 5.72 -10.12
N ARG A 105 -2.44 5.92 -11.44
CA ARG A 105 -3.55 6.60 -12.09
C ARG A 105 -4.88 5.91 -11.82
N ASN A 106 -4.92 4.59 -11.92
CA ASN A 106 -6.16 3.84 -11.78
C ASN A 106 -6.61 3.73 -10.33
N PHE A 107 -5.71 3.49 -9.38
CA PHE A 107 -6.06 3.15 -8.01
C PHE A 107 -5.95 4.30 -7.02
N ALA A 108 -5.17 5.33 -7.32
CA ALA A 108 -5.04 6.51 -6.47
C ALA A 108 -5.71 7.73 -7.10
N THR A 109 -5.23 8.21 -8.27
CA THR A 109 -5.71 9.46 -8.87
C THR A 109 -7.22 9.42 -9.16
N LYS A 110 -7.71 8.40 -9.86
CA LYS A 110 -9.14 8.26 -10.21
C LYS A 110 -10.06 8.08 -9.00
N ARG A 111 -9.50 7.72 -7.85
CA ARG A 111 -10.24 7.49 -6.60
C ARG A 111 -10.09 8.62 -5.59
N GLY A 112 -9.28 9.63 -5.90
CA GLY A 112 -9.04 10.76 -5.01
C GLY A 112 -8.28 10.37 -3.74
N ILE A 113 -7.48 9.29 -3.77
CA ILE A 113 -6.60 8.93 -2.66
C ILE A 113 -5.48 9.97 -2.60
N ARG A 114 -5.25 10.55 -1.42
CA ARG A 114 -4.23 11.58 -1.22
C ARG A 114 -2.83 10.98 -1.37
N ASN A 115 -1.86 11.78 -1.80
CA ASN A 115 -0.47 11.35 -1.91
C ASN A 115 0.10 10.77 -0.62
N GLY A 116 -0.23 11.34 0.54
CA GLY A 116 0.19 10.80 1.85
C GLY A 116 -0.42 9.44 2.22
N HIS A 117 -1.38 8.94 1.44
CA HIS A 117 -1.96 7.60 1.57
C HIS A 117 -1.50 6.67 0.45
N VAL A 118 -0.43 7.03 -0.25
CA VAL A 118 0.27 6.21 -1.25
C VAL A 118 1.74 6.14 -0.87
N ILE A 119 2.33 4.95 -0.95
CA ILE A 119 3.77 4.73 -0.78
C ILE A 119 4.28 3.79 -1.85
N ILE A 120 5.53 3.99 -2.27
CA ILE A 120 6.21 3.11 -3.23
C ILE A 120 7.28 2.31 -2.50
N PHE A 121 7.23 0.99 -2.59
CA PHE A 121 8.31 0.11 -2.15
C PHE A 121 9.08 -0.39 -3.36
N PHE A 122 10.34 0.04 -3.48
CA PHE A 122 11.32 -0.53 -4.39
C PHE A 122 11.88 -1.80 -3.78
N HIS A 123 11.25 -2.94 -4.10
CA HIS A 123 11.59 -4.20 -3.48
C HIS A 123 12.74 -4.88 -4.21
N GLN A 124 13.90 -4.90 -3.57
CA GLN A 124 15.08 -5.59 -4.04
C GLN A 124 14.95 -7.09 -3.79
N LYS A 125 15.17 -7.88 -4.84
CA LYS A 125 15.29 -9.33 -4.73
C LYS A 125 16.68 -9.71 -4.20
N PRO A 126 16.86 -10.94 -3.67
CA PRO A 126 18.16 -11.39 -3.15
C PRO A 126 19.33 -11.20 -4.12
N ASP A 127 19.08 -11.42 -5.41
CA ASP A 127 20.09 -11.31 -6.48
C ASP A 127 20.16 -9.90 -7.09
N SER A 128 19.55 -8.88 -6.46
CA SER A 128 19.54 -7.51 -6.96
C SER A 128 20.95 -6.94 -6.96
N ALA A 129 21.32 -6.27 -8.04
CA ALA A 129 22.60 -5.56 -8.15
C ALA A 129 22.71 -4.36 -7.20
N GLY A 130 21.59 -3.92 -6.62
CA GLY A 130 21.53 -2.83 -5.63
C GLY A 130 21.87 -1.45 -6.20
N ASN A 131 22.05 -1.33 -7.52
CA ASN A 131 22.42 -0.07 -8.15
C ASN A 131 21.16 0.74 -8.50
N LEU A 132 20.87 1.75 -7.68
CA LEU A 132 19.73 2.65 -7.83
C LEU A 132 20.08 3.97 -8.53
N ASP A 133 21.32 4.15 -8.96
CA ASP A 133 21.80 5.41 -9.56
C ASP A 133 21.02 5.81 -10.82
N ASN A 134 20.46 4.82 -11.51
CA ASN A 134 19.65 5.01 -12.72
C ASN A 134 18.14 4.96 -12.48
N LEU A 135 17.70 4.81 -11.23
CA LEU A 135 16.28 4.76 -10.90
C LEU A 135 15.63 6.12 -11.15
N ARG A 136 14.75 6.18 -12.14
CA ARG A 136 14.00 7.39 -12.49
C ARG A 136 12.51 7.13 -12.40
N LEU A 137 11.87 7.72 -11.40
CA LEU A 137 10.43 7.69 -11.28
C LEU A 137 9.77 8.57 -12.37
N PRO A 138 8.66 8.10 -12.96
CA PRO A 138 7.77 8.94 -13.76
C PRO A 138 7.39 10.23 -13.01
N ALA A 139 7.26 11.34 -13.75
CA ALA A 139 7.01 12.66 -13.16
C ALA A 139 5.83 12.69 -12.18
N LEU A 140 4.78 11.92 -12.48
CA LEU A 140 3.58 11.83 -11.65
C LEU A 140 3.83 11.22 -10.27
N LEU A 141 4.86 10.38 -10.14
CA LEU A 141 5.19 9.65 -8.92
C LEU A 141 6.28 10.31 -8.08
N GLN A 142 6.93 11.37 -8.58
CA GLN A 142 8.04 12.02 -7.89
C GLN A 142 7.67 12.65 -6.54
N SER A 143 6.39 12.99 -6.33
CA SER A 143 5.88 13.53 -5.06
C SER A 143 5.41 12.45 -4.09
N ILE A 144 5.45 11.17 -4.48
CA ILE A 144 5.04 10.06 -3.64
C ILE A 144 6.24 9.59 -2.82
N GLN A 145 6.02 9.35 -1.53
CA GLN A 145 7.04 8.75 -0.66
C GLN A 145 7.47 7.41 -1.23
N SER A 146 8.77 7.21 -1.34
CA SER A 146 9.34 5.96 -1.82
C SER A 146 10.44 5.46 -0.88
N VAL A 147 10.51 4.14 -0.72
CA VAL A 147 11.45 3.47 0.17
C VAL A 147 12.01 2.24 -0.54
N ILE A 148 13.31 2.01 -0.36
CA ILE A 148 13.96 0.78 -0.79
C ILE A 148 13.72 -0.27 0.29
N THR A 149 13.29 -1.46 -0.11
CA THR A 149 13.00 -2.55 0.79
C THR A 149 13.73 -3.82 0.37
N ASN A 150 14.23 -4.54 1.37
CA ASN A 150 14.82 -5.87 1.20
C ASN A 150 14.51 -6.69 2.46
N ILE A 151 13.62 -7.66 2.35
CA ILE A 151 13.14 -8.44 3.50
C ILE A 151 14.27 -9.26 4.12
N GLU A 152 15.19 -9.79 3.31
CA GLU A 152 16.26 -10.65 3.81
C GLU A 152 17.35 -9.85 4.56
N GLN A 153 17.59 -8.61 4.15
CA GLN A 153 18.61 -7.76 4.75
C GLN A 153 18.06 -6.97 5.94
N ASP A 154 16.86 -6.40 5.80
CA ASP A 154 16.25 -5.54 6.81
C ASP A 154 14.72 -5.55 6.73
N GLY A 155 14.13 -6.68 7.13
CA GLY A 155 12.67 -6.80 7.19
C GLY A 155 12.04 -5.89 8.24
N GLU A 156 12.74 -5.60 9.33
CA GLU A 156 12.24 -4.70 10.38
C GLU A 156 12.09 -3.26 9.87
N ALA A 157 12.99 -2.78 9.02
CA ALA A 157 12.82 -1.48 8.37
C ALA A 157 11.57 -1.43 7.47
N LEU A 158 11.29 -2.51 6.72
CA LEU A 158 10.06 -2.60 5.94
C LEU A 158 8.82 -2.51 6.84
N ARG A 159 8.80 -3.22 7.98
CA ARG A 159 7.68 -3.19 8.94
C ARG A 159 7.51 -1.80 9.55
N LEU A 160 8.61 -1.13 9.89
CA LEU A 160 8.59 0.24 10.40
C LEU A 160 7.97 1.22 9.38
N GLU A 161 8.41 1.15 8.12
CA GLU A 161 7.88 2.02 7.06
C GLU A 161 6.39 1.74 6.78
N PHE A 162 5.99 0.48 6.83
CA PHE A 162 4.57 0.11 6.73
C PHE A 162 3.75 0.69 7.90
N ASN A 163 4.25 0.61 9.14
CA ASN A 163 3.55 1.17 10.30
C ASN A 163 3.47 2.70 10.22
N ASN A 164 4.52 3.39 9.79
CA ASN A 164 4.52 4.82 9.54
C ASN A 164 3.46 5.20 8.48
N PHE A 165 3.39 4.42 7.41
CA PHE A 165 2.37 4.59 6.37
C PHE A 165 0.95 4.38 6.94
N LEU A 166 0.72 3.35 7.74
CA LEU A 166 -0.56 3.12 8.42
C LEU A 166 -0.96 4.29 9.32
N CYS A 167 -0.02 4.84 10.08
CA CYS A 167 -0.26 6.02 10.92
C CYS A 167 -0.79 7.20 10.08
N ASN A 168 -0.17 7.46 8.92
CA ASN A 168 -0.62 8.53 8.03
C ASN A 168 -2.04 8.27 7.47
N VAL A 169 -2.32 7.05 7.06
CA VAL A 169 -3.65 6.66 6.54
C VAL A 169 -4.72 6.83 7.62
N ILE A 170 -4.48 6.34 8.83
CA ILE A 170 -5.44 6.39 9.94
C ILE A 170 -5.65 7.83 10.41
N ALA A 171 -4.59 8.63 10.50
CA ALA A 171 -4.70 10.06 10.83
C ALA A 171 -5.61 10.79 9.83
N GLY A 172 -5.42 10.55 8.54
CA GLY A 172 -6.28 11.13 7.49
C GLY A 172 -7.74 10.65 7.55
N GLN A 173 -8.00 9.39 7.92
CA GLN A 173 -9.36 8.88 8.14
C GLN A 173 -10.03 9.59 9.33
N THR A 174 -9.29 9.84 10.40
CA THR A 174 -9.77 10.54 11.58
C THR A 174 -10.17 11.97 11.24
N GLU A 175 -9.29 12.72 10.59
CA GLU A 175 -9.57 14.07 10.12
C GLU A 175 -10.83 14.15 9.23
N GLN A 176 -11.00 13.19 8.34
CA GLN A 176 -12.15 13.15 7.45
C GLN A 176 -13.46 12.92 8.24
N ARG A 177 -13.45 12.02 9.23
CA ARG A 177 -14.61 11.77 10.10
C ARG A 177 -14.97 13.00 10.92
N GLU A 178 -13.99 13.69 11.49
CA GLU A 178 -14.21 14.92 12.28
C GLU A 178 -14.83 16.03 11.41
N ARG A 179 -14.34 16.22 10.19
CA ARG A 179 -14.91 17.19 9.24
C ARG A 179 -16.37 16.88 8.90
N LEU A 180 -16.70 15.62 8.63
CA LEU A 180 -18.08 15.21 8.31
C LEU A 180 -19.01 15.42 9.51
N ASN A 181 -18.56 15.10 10.72
CA ASN A 181 -19.34 15.34 11.94
C ASN A 181 -19.58 16.84 12.20
N SER A 182 -18.58 17.67 11.98
CA SER A 182 -18.71 19.12 12.13
C SER A 182 -19.72 19.72 11.15
N VAL A 183 -19.72 19.27 9.89
CA VAL A 183 -20.69 19.72 8.87
C VAL A 183 -22.11 19.27 9.22
N SER A 184 -22.29 18.04 9.72
CA SER A 184 -23.61 17.53 10.10
C SER A 184 -24.21 18.31 11.30
N LEU A 185 -23.38 18.72 12.26
CA LEU A 185 -23.82 19.54 13.39
C LEU A 185 -24.25 20.95 12.98
N LEU A 186 -23.55 21.55 12.00
CA LEU A 186 -23.93 22.88 11.48
C LEU A 186 -25.28 22.85 10.74
N ASN A 187 -25.54 21.78 9.97
CA ASN A 187 -26.80 21.64 9.24
C ASN A 187 -28.01 21.38 10.18
N ASN A 188 -27.80 20.73 11.33
CA ASN A 188 -28.87 20.48 12.31
C ASN A 188 -29.23 21.69 13.14
N ASN A 189 -28.33 22.69 13.26
CA ASN A 189 -28.58 23.94 13.99
C ASN A 189 -29.22 25.04 13.12
N SER A 190 -29.43 24.76 11.83
CA SER A 190 -29.99 25.72 10.86
C SER A 190 -31.48 25.46 10.54
N ASN A 191 -32.11 24.48 11.21
CA ASN A 191 -33.55 24.19 11.21
C ASN A 191 -34.14 24.48 12.57
#